data_67a04256a5e502da5cf890a452e54314
#
_entry.id   67a04256a5e502da5cf890a452e54314
#
_cell.length_a   1.000
_cell.length_b   1.000
_cell.length_c   1.000
_cell.angle_alpha   90.00
_cell.angle_beta   90.00
_cell.angle_gamma   90.00
#
_symmetry.space_group_name_H-M   'P 1'
#
loop_
_entity.id
_entity.type
_entity.pdbx_description
1 polymer ?
#
loop_
_entity_poly.entity_id
_entity_poly.type
_entity_poly.pdbx_seq_one_letter_code
_entity_poly.pdbx_strand_id
1 'polypeptide(L)'
;FDFDKHNKKNNIIFLGRIESVKRGWLFCEIASKLPEYQFYVLGQTFRESDKNTKIINKYLNINNLHFVGHVDGIEKNNFIRDAKILVNTSIHEALPISFLEALSYGTVLVSNRNPEDLTSKFGIHVGDVLGDGFDKVELYVEAIQKLMQNDSIREEKAKAGMAYVKNIHNIADFTTNLRKIIIDTVKED
;
A
#
# COMPACT_ATOMS: atom_id res chain seq x y z
N PHE A 1 18.57 3.30 5.60
CA PHE A 1 17.76 4.11 4.67
C PHE A 1 17.54 5.45 5.36
N ASP A 2 18.00 6.54 4.75
CA ASP A 2 17.65 7.89 5.21
C ASP A 2 16.35 8.32 4.55
N PHE A 3 15.50 9.02 5.33
CA PHE A 3 14.27 9.58 4.80
C PHE A 3 14.61 10.71 3.82
N ASP A 4 14.49 10.42 2.52
CA ASP A 4 14.70 11.43 1.48
C ASP A 4 13.38 12.16 1.19
N LYS A 5 13.19 13.27 1.92
CA LYS A 5 12.04 14.17 1.80
C LYS A 5 11.89 14.75 0.39
N HIS A 6 12.99 14.97 -0.33
CA HIS A 6 13.00 15.74 -1.56
C HIS A 6 12.61 14.94 -2.81
N ASN A 7 12.58 13.61 -2.73
CA ASN A 7 12.30 12.74 -3.87
C ASN A 7 10.87 12.19 -3.95
N LYS A 8 10.01 12.48 -2.93
CA LYS A 8 8.61 12.06 -2.99
C LYS A 8 7.81 12.88 -3.99
N LYS A 9 7.26 12.19 -4.98
CA LYS A 9 6.36 12.79 -5.99
C LYS A 9 4.92 12.78 -5.47
N ASN A 10 4.03 13.54 -6.09
CA ASN A 10 2.60 13.50 -5.79
C ASN A 10 1.93 12.22 -6.37
N ASN A 11 2.59 11.08 -6.14
CA ASN A 11 2.20 9.79 -6.64
C ASN A 11 1.51 8.98 -5.53
N ILE A 12 0.45 8.30 -5.93
CA ILE A 12 -0.34 7.38 -5.10
C ILE A 12 -0.31 6.03 -5.80
N ILE A 13 0.03 4.97 -5.07
CA ILE A 13 0.20 3.64 -5.65
C ILE A 13 -0.78 2.63 -5.08
N PHE A 14 -1.19 1.69 -5.92
CA PHE A 14 -1.78 0.41 -5.57
C PHE A 14 -0.78 -0.68 -5.93
N LEU A 15 -0.49 -1.59 -5.02
CA LEU A 15 0.44 -2.68 -5.24
C LEU A 15 -0.24 -4.02 -4.99
N GLY A 16 -0.46 -4.78 -6.05
CA GLY A 16 -1.09 -6.09 -5.97
C GLY A 16 -1.76 -6.53 -7.26
N ARG A 17 -2.18 -7.79 -7.28
CA ARG A 17 -2.93 -8.34 -8.42
C ARG A 17 -4.30 -7.66 -8.55
N ILE A 18 -4.72 -7.43 -9.79
CA ILE A 18 -6.05 -6.89 -10.07
C ILE A 18 -7.05 -8.04 -10.02
N GLU A 19 -7.54 -8.35 -8.83
CA GLU A 19 -8.49 -9.43 -8.53
C GLU A 19 -9.63 -8.94 -7.64
N SER A 20 -10.72 -9.71 -7.56
CA SER A 20 -11.90 -9.36 -6.76
C SER A 20 -11.55 -9.11 -5.29
N VAL A 21 -10.66 -9.93 -4.72
CA VAL A 21 -10.23 -9.79 -3.33
C VAL A 21 -9.47 -8.49 -3.07
N LYS A 22 -8.81 -7.94 -4.08
CA LYS A 22 -8.02 -6.69 -3.98
C LYS A 22 -8.82 -5.43 -4.35
N ARG A 23 -9.99 -5.59 -4.97
CA ARG A 23 -10.88 -4.49 -5.39
C ARG A 23 -10.15 -3.36 -6.12
N GLY A 24 -9.33 -3.70 -7.12
CA GLY A 24 -8.59 -2.71 -7.91
C GLY A 24 -9.47 -1.63 -8.55
N TRP A 25 -10.75 -1.94 -8.84
CA TRP A 25 -11.73 -0.96 -9.32
C TRP A 25 -11.99 0.19 -8.32
N LEU A 26 -11.94 -0.10 -7.01
CA LEU A 26 -12.14 0.92 -5.99
C LEU A 26 -10.99 1.94 -6.00
N PHE A 27 -9.76 1.48 -6.20
CA PHE A 27 -8.61 2.37 -6.40
C PHE A 27 -8.78 3.23 -7.66
N CYS A 28 -9.29 2.64 -8.76
CA CYS A 28 -9.55 3.39 -10.00
C CYS A 28 -10.65 4.46 -9.80
N GLU A 29 -11.72 4.14 -9.06
CA GLU A 29 -12.78 5.11 -8.74
C GLU A 29 -12.23 6.27 -7.88
N ILE A 30 -11.40 5.95 -6.88
CA ILE A 30 -10.73 6.97 -6.06
C ILE A 30 -9.88 7.90 -6.94
N ALA A 31 -9.12 7.35 -7.89
CA ALA A 31 -8.31 8.13 -8.82
C ALA A 31 -9.15 9.10 -9.66
N SER A 32 -10.35 8.69 -10.08
CA SER A 32 -11.27 9.53 -10.86
C SER A 32 -11.76 10.77 -10.09
N LYS A 33 -11.75 10.72 -8.75
CA LYS A 33 -12.17 11.81 -7.86
C LYS A 33 -11.06 12.80 -7.51
N LEU A 34 -9.80 12.44 -7.80
CA LEU A 34 -8.62 13.19 -7.40
C LEU A 34 -7.70 13.47 -8.61
N PRO A 35 -8.17 14.22 -9.61
CA PRO A 35 -7.44 14.43 -10.86
C PRO A 35 -6.11 15.19 -10.69
N GLU A 36 -5.90 15.87 -9.57
CA GLU A 36 -4.70 16.62 -9.24
C GLU A 36 -3.51 15.77 -8.83
N TYR A 37 -3.71 14.47 -8.52
CA TYR A 37 -2.65 13.54 -8.14
C TYR A 37 -2.46 12.45 -9.19
N GLN A 38 -1.28 11.83 -9.23
CA GLN A 38 -0.97 10.74 -10.14
C GLN A 38 -1.14 9.38 -9.46
N PHE A 39 -1.90 8.49 -10.07
CA PHE A 39 -2.23 7.17 -9.56
C PHE A 39 -1.60 6.08 -10.41
N TYR A 40 -0.90 5.13 -9.76
CA TYR A 40 -0.23 4.03 -10.43
C TYR A 40 -0.72 2.68 -9.92
N VAL A 41 -1.21 1.84 -10.82
CA VAL A 41 -1.59 0.46 -10.54
C VAL A 41 -0.41 -0.44 -10.87
N LEU A 42 0.26 -0.95 -9.82
CA LEU A 42 1.40 -1.86 -9.92
C LEU A 42 0.91 -3.31 -9.73
N GLY A 43 0.65 -3.97 -10.83
CA GLY A 43 0.13 -5.32 -10.88
C GLY A 43 -0.67 -5.57 -12.15
N GLN A 44 -0.97 -6.83 -12.38
CA GLN A 44 -1.71 -7.26 -13.58
C GLN A 44 -2.91 -8.13 -13.20
N THR A 45 -3.83 -8.29 -14.12
CA THR A 45 -4.91 -9.28 -14.02
C THR A 45 -4.31 -10.67 -14.13
N PHE A 46 -4.72 -11.58 -13.25
CA PHE A 46 -4.26 -12.96 -13.30
C PHE A 46 -5.02 -13.80 -14.36
N ARG A 47 -6.28 -13.41 -14.65
CA ARG A 47 -7.14 -14.08 -15.64
C ARG A 47 -7.91 -13.05 -16.44
N GLU A 48 -7.84 -13.13 -17.77
CA GLU A 48 -8.58 -12.25 -18.70
C GLU A 48 -10.11 -12.34 -18.55
N SER A 49 -10.61 -13.46 -18.04
CA SER A 49 -12.04 -13.70 -17.81
C SER A 49 -12.58 -13.16 -16.51
N ASP A 50 -11.78 -12.52 -15.66
CA ASP A 50 -12.24 -12.00 -14.38
C ASP A 50 -13.20 -10.83 -14.62
N LYS A 51 -14.34 -10.85 -13.91
CA LYS A 51 -15.33 -9.76 -13.91
C LYS A 51 -14.71 -8.40 -13.62
N ASN A 52 -13.62 -8.37 -12.89
CA ASN A 52 -12.87 -7.17 -12.53
C ASN A 52 -12.23 -6.46 -13.70
N THR A 53 -11.75 -7.21 -14.71
CA THR A 53 -11.19 -6.63 -15.93
C THR A 53 -12.22 -5.77 -16.64
N LYS A 54 -13.48 -6.21 -16.71
CA LYS A 54 -14.57 -5.45 -17.33
C LYS A 54 -14.88 -4.15 -16.57
N ILE A 55 -14.80 -4.19 -15.25
CA ILE A 55 -15.03 -3.00 -14.42
C ILE A 55 -13.88 -2.01 -14.61
N ILE A 56 -12.64 -2.48 -14.58
CA ILE A 56 -11.43 -1.67 -14.72
C ILE A 56 -11.34 -1.00 -16.09
N ASN A 57 -11.81 -1.65 -17.15
CA ASN A 57 -11.83 -1.09 -18.50
C ASN A 57 -12.55 0.28 -18.59
N LYS A 58 -13.48 0.57 -17.67
CA LYS A 58 -14.14 1.88 -17.60
C LYS A 58 -13.20 3.02 -17.24
N TYR A 59 -12.06 2.70 -16.63
CA TYR A 59 -11.12 3.67 -16.09
C TYR A 59 -9.85 3.83 -16.95
N LEU A 60 -9.72 3.09 -18.07
CA LEU A 60 -8.50 3.10 -18.91
C LEU A 60 -8.19 4.47 -19.52
N ASN A 61 -9.19 5.33 -19.65
CA ASN A 61 -9.04 6.65 -20.27
C ASN A 61 -8.93 7.81 -19.24
N ILE A 62 -8.71 7.50 -17.96
CA ILE A 62 -8.52 8.51 -16.93
C ILE A 62 -7.07 9.01 -16.99
N ASN A 63 -6.87 10.30 -17.25
CA ASN A 63 -5.56 10.89 -17.53
C ASN A 63 -4.54 10.74 -16.40
N ASN A 64 -4.99 10.69 -15.15
CA ASN A 64 -4.13 10.61 -13.96
C ASN A 64 -3.99 9.18 -13.42
N LEU A 65 -4.53 8.17 -14.10
CA LEU A 65 -4.48 6.77 -13.70
C LEU A 65 -3.64 5.95 -14.69
N HIS A 66 -2.57 5.34 -14.19
CA HIS A 66 -1.57 4.63 -14.99
C HIS A 66 -1.54 3.15 -14.62
N PHE A 67 -1.87 2.28 -15.56
CA PHE A 67 -1.73 0.83 -15.41
C PHE A 67 -0.32 0.42 -15.85
N VAL A 68 0.56 0.17 -14.90
CA VAL A 68 1.99 -0.14 -15.17
C VAL A 68 2.17 -1.61 -15.51
N GLY A 69 1.29 -2.48 -15.02
CA GLY A 69 1.45 -3.92 -15.16
C GLY A 69 2.29 -4.53 -14.04
N HIS A 70 2.85 -5.71 -14.28
CA HIS A 70 3.70 -6.38 -13.31
C HIS A 70 5.06 -5.67 -13.24
N VAL A 71 5.47 -5.34 -12.02
CA VAL A 71 6.79 -4.77 -11.71
C VAL A 71 7.41 -5.53 -10.55
N ASP A 72 8.74 -5.70 -10.58
CA ASP A 72 9.51 -6.29 -9.50
C ASP A 72 10.86 -5.58 -9.29
N GLY A 73 11.66 -6.09 -8.36
CA GLY A 73 13.02 -5.64 -8.12
C GLY A 73 13.16 -4.13 -7.98
N ILE A 74 14.11 -3.56 -8.72
CA ILE A 74 14.46 -2.13 -8.65
C ILE A 74 13.33 -1.25 -9.15
N GLU A 75 12.62 -1.65 -10.19
CA GLU A 75 11.52 -0.88 -10.76
C GLU A 75 10.38 -0.71 -9.75
N LYS A 76 9.93 -1.81 -9.14
CA LYS A 76 8.94 -1.77 -8.05
C LYS A 76 9.38 -0.85 -6.92
N ASN A 77 10.63 -1.00 -6.47
CA ASN A 77 11.18 -0.20 -5.39
C ASN A 77 11.20 1.30 -5.72
N ASN A 78 11.48 1.67 -6.97
CA ASN A 78 11.44 3.05 -7.41
C ASN A 78 10.03 3.63 -7.33
N PHE A 79 9.00 2.89 -7.79
CA PHE A 79 7.61 3.34 -7.65
C PHE A 79 7.22 3.55 -6.18
N ILE A 80 7.58 2.62 -5.29
CA ILE A 80 7.27 2.72 -3.87
C ILE A 80 8.01 3.91 -3.25
N ARG A 81 9.30 4.06 -3.53
CA ARG A 81 10.12 5.16 -3.00
C ARG A 81 9.60 6.54 -3.43
N ASP A 82 9.19 6.67 -4.69
CA ASP A 82 8.71 7.92 -5.25
C ASP A 82 7.29 8.29 -4.79
N ALA A 83 6.49 7.32 -4.36
CA ALA A 83 5.12 7.55 -3.94
C ALA A 83 5.02 8.13 -2.53
N LYS A 84 4.04 9.01 -2.31
CA LYS A 84 3.67 9.53 -0.99
C LYS A 84 2.76 8.55 -0.23
N ILE A 85 1.86 7.87 -0.94
CA ILE A 85 0.80 7.04 -0.34
C ILE A 85 0.71 5.71 -1.07
N LEU A 86 0.62 4.62 -0.30
CA LEU A 86 0.12 3.32 -0.75
C LEU A 86 -1.34 3.20 -0.34
N VAL A 87 -2.23 2.97 -1.30
CA VAL A 87 -3.64 2.67 -1.04
C VAL A 87 -3.89 1.18 -1.15
N ASN A 88 -4.52 0.60 -0.13
CA ASN A 88 -4.98 -0.78 -0.15
C ASN A 88 -6.51 -0.82 -0.01
N THR A 89 -7.14 -1.52 -0.94
CA THR A 89 -8.61 -1.66 -1.03
C THR A 89 -9.08 -3.10 -0.82
N SER A 90 -8.23 -3.97 -0.32
CA SER A 90 -8.47 -5.41 -0.21
C SER A 90 -9.64 -5.75 0.72
N ILE A 91 -10.39 -6.79 0.37
CA ILE A 91 -11.43 -7.35 1.24
C ILE A 91 -10.81 -8.01 2.47
N HIS A 92 -9.70 -8.71 2.28
CA HIS A 92 -9.00 -9.44 3.34
C HIS A 92 -7.48 -9.33 3.17
N GLU A 93 -6.81 -9.09 4.28
CA GLU A 93 -5.35 -9.13 4.42
C GLU A 93 -4.98 -9.67 5.80
N ALA A 94 -3.92 -10.48 5.86
CA ALA A 94 -3.26 -10.79 7.13
C ALA A 94 -2.27 -9.66 7.46
N LEU A 95 -1.00 -9.81 7.08
CA LEU A 95 0.00 -8.74 7.09
C LEU A 95 0.53 -8.58 5.67
N PRO A 96 0.08 -7.56 4.90
CA PRO A 96 0.55 -7.38 3.53
C PRO A 96 2.04 -7.02 3.51
N ILE A 97 2.84 -7.78 2.79
CA ILE A 97 4.26 -7.45 2.57
C ILE A 97 4.39 -6.06 1.95
N SER A 98 3.45 -5.69 1.08
CA SER A 98 3.41 -4.35 0.47
C SER A 98 3.32 -3.20 1.48
N PHE A 99 2.74 -3.44 2.67
CA PHE A 99 2.73 -2.42 3.74
C PHE A 99 4.13 -2.21 4.30
N LEU A 100 4.84 -3.29 4.60
CA LEU A 100 6.22 -3.21 5.10
C LEU A 100 7.18 -2.63 4.06
N GLU A 101 7.00 -3.02 2.79
CA GLU A 101 7.75 -2.42 1.68
C GLU A 101 7.48 -0.91 1.58
N ALA A 102 6.23 -0.48 1.59
CA ALA A 102 5.88 0.93 1.54
C ALA A 102 6.48 1.72 2.72
N LEU A 103 6.28 1.22 3.93
CA LEU A 103 6.81 1.86 5.14
C LEU A 103 8.33 1.93 5.14
N SER A 104 9.03 0.93 4.61
CA SER A 104 10.51 0.94 4.53
C SER A 104 11.07 2.10 3.68
N TYR A 105 10.28 2.58 2.72
CA TYR A 105 10.60 3.75 1.89
C TYR A 105 9.93 5.04 2.36
N GLY A 106 9.26 5.05 3.51
CA GLY A 106 8.54 6.22 4.01
C GLY A 106 7.29 6.58 3.20
N THR A 107 6.69 5.60 2.53
CA THR A 107 5.40 5.72 1.87
C THR A 107 4.32 5.35 2.87
N VAL A 108 3.41 6.30 3.18
CA VAL A 108 2.38 6.12 4.20
C VAL A 108 1.18 5.33 3.66
N LEU A 109 0.34 4.81 4.56
CA LEU A 109 -0.74 3.89 4.22
C LEU A 109 -2.11 4.58 4.23
N VAL A 110 -2.97 4.24 3.26
CA VAL A 110 -4.43 4.47 3.33
C VAL A 110 -5.12 3.15 3.03
N SER A 111 -5.86 2.61 4.00
CA SER A 111 -6.46 1.28 3.85
C SER A 111 -7.69 1.10 4.72
N ASN A 112 -8.58 0.23 4.27
CA ASN A 112 -9.67 -0.34 5.08
C ASN A 112 -9.23 -1.56 5.91
N ARG A 113 -7.96 -1.95 5.83
CA ARG A 113 -7.37 -3.01 6.66
C ARG A 113 -6.33 -2.41 7.60
N ASN A 114 -6.32 -2.88 8.83
CA ASN A 114 -5.46 -2.34 9.89
C ASN A 114 -4.73 -3.46 10.66
N PRO A 115 -3.98 -4.35 9.96
CA PRO A 115 -3.23 -5.39 10.64
C PRO A 115 -2.19 -4.76 11.57
N GLU A 116 -2.09 -5.27 12.81
CA GLU A 116 -1.17 -4.79 13.85
C GLU A 116 -1.22 -3.26 14.08
N ASP A 117 -2.34 -2.64 13.76
CA ASP A 117 -2.55 -1.19 13.79
C ASP A 117 -1.64 -0.38 12.83
N LEU A 118 -1.01 -1.04 11.85
CA LEU A 118 -0.04 -0.37 10.97
C LEU A 118 -0.66 0.79 10.19
N THR A 119 -1.90 0.60 9.70
CA THR A 119 -2.55 1.65 8.92
C THR A 119 -2.92 2.85 9.76
N SER A 120 -3.41 2.67 10.97
CA SER A 120 -3.74 3.78 11.89
C SER A 120 -2.50 4.48 12.43
N LYS A 121 -1.44 3.73 12.73
CA LYS A 121 -0.16 4.28 13.21
C LYS A 121 0.57 5.06 12.12
N PHE A 122 0.70 4.48 10.93
CA PHE A 122 1.58 5.00 9.86
C PHE A 122 0.83 5.47 8.61
N GLY A 123 -0.44 5.81 8.77
CA GLY A 123 -1.31 6.26 7.70
C GLY A 123 -2.69 6.65 8.22
N ILE A 124 -3.73 6.36 7.42
CA ILE A 124 -5.14 6.55 7.78
C ILE A 124 -5.92 5.26 7.50
N HIS A 125 -6.48 4.68 8.57
CA HIS A 125 -7.44 3.59 8.46
C HIS A 125 -8.84 4.17 8.20
N VAL A 126 -9.44 3.83 7.06
CA VAL A 126 -10.74 4.36 6.63
C VAL A 126 -11.94 3.58 7.18
N GLY A 127 -11.69 2.61 8.06
CA GLY A 127 -12.72 1.73 8.60
C GLY A 127 -13.06 0.58 7.66
N ASP A 128 -13.96 -0.29 8.10
CA ASP A 128 -14.36 -1.46 7.33
C ASP A 128 -15.16 -1.08 6.08
N VAL A 129 -14.78 -1.70 4.98
CA VAL A 129 -15.42 -1.52 3.68
C VAL A 129 -15.94 -2.86 3.20
N LEU A 130 -17.26 -2.98 3.12
CA LEU A 130 -17.96 -4.19 2.69
C LEU A 130 -18.34 -4.13 1.20
N GLY A 131 -18.76 -5.25 0.64
CA GLY A 131 -19.23 -5.33 -0.74
C GLY A 131 -18.18 -4.89 -1.77
N ASP A 132 -18.63 -4.14 -2.77
CA ASP A 132 -17.76 -3.57 -3.81
C ASP A 132 -16.99 -2.31 -3.36
N GLY A 133 -17.43 -1.68 -2.29
CA GLY A 133 -16.79 -0.55 -1.65
C GLY A 133 -17.09 0.83 -2.26
N PHE A 134 -17.91 0.92 -3.29
CA PHE A 134 -18.18 2.20 -3.95
C PHE A 134 -18.88 3.22 -3.05
N ASP A 135 -19.64 2.77 -2.06
CA ASP A 135 -20.29 3.61 -1.05
C ASP A 135 -19.30 4.25 -0.06
N LYS A 136 -18.03 3.82 -0.08
CA LYS A 136 -16.97 4.29 0.82
C LYS A 136 -15.83 5.04 0.11
N VAL A 137 -15.98 5.32 -1.17
CA VAL A 137 -14.96 6.05 -1.96
C VAL A 137 -14.57 7.36 -1.29
N GLU A 138 -15.53 8.13 -0.79
CA GLU A 138 -15.30 9.43 -0.17
C GLU A 138 -14.39 9.35 1.08
N LEU A 139 -14.46 8.27 1.86
CA LEU A 139 -13.55 8.07 3.01
C LEU A 139 -12.08 7.95 2.59
N TYR A 140 -11.84 7.30 1.45
CA TYR A 140 -10.49 7.22 0.88
C TYR A 140 -10.05 8.57 0.32
N VAL A 141 -10.94 9.26 -0.38
CA VAL A 141 -10.68 10.61 -0.94
C VAL A 141 -10.27 11.57 0.18
N GLU A 142 -11.06 11.67 1.24
CA GLU A 142 -10.76 12.51 2.41
C GLU A 142 -9.42 12.15 3.08
N ALA A 143 -9.18 10.84 3.26
CA ALA A 143 -7.92 10.36 3.86
C ALA A 143 -6.70 10.72 3.00
N ILE A 144 -6.80 10.55 1.68
CA ILE A 144 -5.73 10.90 0.74
C ILE A 144 -5.50 12.41 0.76
N GLN A 145 -6.55 13.21 0.61
CA GLN A 145 -6.44 14.67 0.62
C GLN A 145 -5.79 15.18 1.92
N LYS A 146 -6.20 14.65 3.06
CA LYS A 146 -5.62 15.01 4.37
C LYS A 146 -4.11 14.77 4.42
N LEU A 147 -3.64 13.62 3.89
CA LEU A 147 -2.21 13.31 3.86
C LEU A 147 -1.44 14.06 2.78
N MET A 148 -2.07 14.33 1.63
CA MET A 148 -1.43 15.04 0.53
C MET A 148 -1.29 16.54 0.80
N GLN A 149 -2.25 17.13 1.52
CA GLN A 149 -2.29 18.56 1.86
C GLN A 149 -1.51 18.89 3.14
N ASN A 150 -1.14 17.88 3.93
CA ASN A 150 -0.41 18.08 5.19
C ASN A 150 0.91 17.31 5.23
N ASP A 151 1.95 17.94 4.69
CA ASP A 151 3.29 17.36 4.63
C ASP A 151 3.84 17.00 6.03
N SER A 152 3.58 17.83 7.05
CA SER A 152 4.07 17.58 8.41
C SER A 152 3.53 16.28 8.99
N ILE A 153 2.22 16.06 8.92
CA ILE A 153 1.58 14.82 9.41
C ILE A 153 2.08 13.62 8.60
N ARG A 154 2.16 13.75 7.28
CA ARG A 154 2.62 12.66 6.42
C ARG A 154 4.06 12.28 6.71
N GLU A 155 4.95 13.26 6.85
CA GLU A 155 6.37 13.01 7.13
C GLU A 155 6.60 12.42 8.52
N GLU A 156 5.87 12.85 9.53
CA GLU A 156 5.90 12.24 10.87
C GLU A 156 5.54 10.74 10.79
N LYS A 157 4.42 10.42 10.13
CA LYS A 157 3.99 9.04 9.94
C LYS A 157 4.98 8.21 9.10
N ALA A 158 5.57 8.80 8.07
CA ALA A 158 6.58 8.17 7.22
C ALA A 158 7.84 7.81 8.03
N LYS A 159 8.38 8.74 8.81
CA LYS A 159 9.55 8.51 9.67
C LYS A 159 9.27 7.43 10.73
N ALA A 160 8.10 7.49 11.36
CA ALA A 160 7.69 6.48 12.34
C ALA A 160 7.55 5.09 11.70
N GLY A 161 6.97 4.99 10.49
CA GLY A 161 6.85 3.74 9.74
C GLY A 161 8.21 3.15 9.35
N MET A 162 9.13 3.97 8.85
CA MET A 162 10.50 3.53 8.54
C MET A 162 11.21 2.99 9.79
N ALA A 163 11.10 3.70 10.92
CA ALA A 163 11.70 3.28 12.18
C ALA A 163 11.10 1.95 12.66
N TYR A 164 9.79 1.76 12.54
CA TYR A 164 9.11 0.53 12.89
C TYR A 164 9.66 -0.65 12.08
N VAL A 165 9.70 -0.54 10.74
CA VAL A 165 10.20 -1.63 9.87
C VAL A 165 11.65 -1.95 10.18
N LYS A 166 12.50 -0.93 10.35
CA LYS A 166 13.92 -1.11 10.67
C LYS A 166 14.14 -1.83 12.00
N ASN A 167 13.31 -1.55 13.00
CA ASN A 167 13.51 -2.08 14.35
C ASN A 167 12.83 -3.45 14.56
N ILE A 168 11.68 -3.69 13.92
CA ILE A 168 10.87 -4.89 14.17
C ILE A 168 11.10 -5.97 13.11
N HIS A 169 11.36 -5.58 11.86
CA HIS A 169 11.48 -6.51 10.73
C HIS A 169 12.92 -6.57 10.18
N ASN A 170 13.93 -6.54 11.05
CA ASN A 170 15.30 -6.67 10.61
C ASN A 170 15.76 -8.14 10.53
N ILE A 171 16.58 -8.44 9.53
CA ILE A 171 17.05 -9.81 9.25
C ILE A 171 17.96 -10.39 10.35
N ALA A 172 18.69 -9.55 11.06
CA ALA A 172 19.61 -10.01 12.10
C ALA A 172 18.85 -10.57 13.30
N ASP A 173 17.83 -9.86 13.78
CA ASP A 173 16.98 -10.31 14.86
C ASP A 173 16.15 -11.54 14.46
N PHE A 174 15.60 -11.55 13.24
CA PHE A 174 14.91 -12.72 12.70
C PHE A 174 15.83 -13.95 12.72
N THR A 175 17.05 -13.82 12.20
CA THR A 175 18.01 -14.94 12.15
C THR A 175 18.40 -15.43 13.55
N THR A 176 18.60 -14.51 14.50
CA THR A 176 18.93 -14.82 15.89
C THR A 176 17.77 -15.57 16.58
N ASN A 177 16.56 -15.07 16.43
CA ASN A 177 15.37 -15.68 17.02
C ASN A 177 15.07 -17.06 16.42
N LEU A 178 15.19 -17.21 15.10
CA LEU A 178 15.00 -18.48 14.42
C LEU A 178 16.01 -19.52 14.88
N ARG A 179 17.31 -19.17 14.98
CA ARG A 179 18.35 -20.05 15.51
C ARG A 179 18.05 -20.50 16.94
N LYS A 180 17.60 -19.59 17.80
CA LYS A 180 17.23 -19.90 19.16
C LYS A 180 16.09 -20.94 19.21
N ILE A 181 15.02 -20.72 18.45
CA ILE A 181 13.88 -21.65 18.37
C ILE A 181 14.36 -23.05 17.94
N ILE A 182 15.17 -23.15 16.88
CA ILE A 182 15.68 -24.42 16.38
C ILE A 182 16.51 -25.15 17.47
N ILE A 183 17.41 -24.41 18.16
CA ILE A 183 18.26 -25.00 19.20
C ILE A 183 17.41 -25.50 20.40
N ASP A 184 16.43 -24.71 20.82
CA ASP A 184 15.58 -25.08 21.96
C ASP A 184 14.71 -26.31 21.63
N THR A 185 14.15 -26.39 20.41
CA THR A 185 13.37 -27.55 19.96
C THR A 185 14.20 -28.83 19.88
N VAL A 186 15.44 -28.77 19.41
CA VAL A 186 16.33 -29.96 19.30
C VAL A 186 16.82 -30.46 20.67
N LYS A 187 16.78 -29.62 21.71
CA LYS A 187 17.18 -30.03 23.06
C LYS A 187 16.07 -30.73 23.87
N GLU A 188 14.82 -30.63 23.41
CA GLU A 188 13.67 -31.27 24.06
C GLU A 188 13.42 -32.70 23.57
N ASP A 189 14.12 -33.13 22.51
CA ASP A 189 14.18 -34.54 22.03
C ASP A 189 15.42 -35.28 22.60
#